data_c1cc7dd61112a3cd823c8b790adf6ea3
#
_entry.id   c1cc7dd61112a3cd823c8b790adf6ea3
#
_cell.length_a   1.000
_cell.length_b   1.000
_cell.length_c   1.000
_cell.angle_alpha   90.00
_cell.angle_beta   90.00
_cell.angle_gamma   90.00
#
_symmetry.space_group_name_H-M   'P 1'
#
loop_
_entity.id
_entity.type
_entity.pdbx_description
1 polymer ?
#
loop_
_entity_poly.entity_id
_entity_poly.type
_entity_poly.pdbx_seq_one_letter_code
_entity_poly.pdbx_strand_id
1 'polypeptide(L)'
;MVNSDFEDLTVYTEVIQDGMFDLIDAGKLRVCSGTALSPSPDCLKKFYDNVEKYKKYIILRPQEVANSPEVARRIGVIAMNTAIEVDIYGNVNSTHICGTKIMNGIAGSGDYARNGYLTVFFTTSLAKGGAISSVVPFCSHVDHTEHDVDVIVSERGVADLRGLSPKERALVIIDKVANCLLYTSPS
;
A
#
# COMPACT_ATOMS: atom_id res chain seq x y z
N MET A 1 6.60 -11.72 0.90
CA MET A 1 6.29 -12.55 -0.27
C MET A 1 7.52 -13.31 -0.79
N VAL A 2 8.71 -12.70 -0.95
CA VAL A 2 9.91 -13.41 -1.41
C VAL A 2 10.22 -14.66 -0.55
N ASN A 3 10.06 -14.54 0.76
CA ASN A 3 10.34 -15.62 1.74
C ASN A 3 9.08 -16.43 2.12
N SER A 4 7.96 -16.28 1.43
CA SER A 4 6.74 -17.08 1.67
C SER A 4 6.71 -18.31 0.78
N ASP A 5 5.78 -19.22 1.05
CA ASP A 5 5.53 -20.41 0.22
C ASP A 5 4.64 -20.11 -1.01
N PHE A 6 4.24 -18.84 -1.20
CA PHE A 6 3.47 -18.45 -2.37
C PHE A 6 4.30 -18.54 -3.64
N GLU A 7 3.71 -19.11 -4.67
CA GLU A 7 4.30 -19.27 -6.02
C GLU A 7 3.30 -18.81 -7.09
N ASP A 8 3.76 -18.69 -8.33
CA ASP A 8 2.94 -18.33 -9.50
C ASP A 8 2.17 -17.02 -9.33
N LEU A 9 2.79 -16.04 -8.64
CA LEU A 9 2.17 -14.77 -8.34
C LEU A 9 1.94 -13.93 -9.61
N THR A 10 0.83 -13.25 -9.66
CA THR A 10 0.51 -12.24 -10.67
C THR A 10 0.48 -10.87 -10.00
N VAL A 11 1.23 -9.91 -10.55
CA VAL A 11 1.20 -8.51 -10.11
C VAL A 11 0.47 -7.66 -11.15
N TYR A 12 -0.50 -6.90 -10.68
CA TYR A 12 -1.25 -5.90 -11.43
C TYR A 12 -1.15 -4.59 -10.65
N THR A 13 -0.41 -3.63 -11.18
CA THR A 13 -0.01 -2.40 -10.46
C THR A 13 0.10 -1.21 -11.40
N GLU A 14 0.13 -0.01 -10.85
CA GLU A 14 0.49 1.18 -11.62
C GLU A 14 2.00 1.25 -11.82
N VAL A 15 2.78 1.14 -10.73
CA VAL A 15 4.23 1.32 -10.75
C VAL A 15 4.93 0.04 -10.33
N ILE A 16 5.88 -0.41 -11.16
CA ILE A 16 6.71 -1.58 -10.90
C ILE A 16 7.98 -1.13 -10.18
N GLN A 17 8.18 -1.63 -8.97
CA GLN A 17 9.26 -1.28 -8.05
C GLN A 17 10.14 -2.50 -7.71
N ASP A 18 11.18 -2.30 -6.92
CA ASP A 18 12.21 -3.30 -6.56
C ASP A 18 11.64 -4.66 -6.13
N GLY A 19 10.59 -4.65 -5.28
CA GLY A 19 9.99 -5.88 -4.79
C GLY A 19 9.46 -6.82 -5.89
N MET A 20 9.06 -6.29 -7.04
CA MET A 20 8.63 -7.09 -8.18
C MET A 20 9.81 -7.77 -8.86
N PHE A 21 10.94 -7.07 -8.98
CA PHE A 21 12.19 -7.66 -9.50
C PHE A 21 12.70 -8.76 -8.57
N ASP A 22 12.62 -8.56 -7.26
CA ASP A 22 13.00 -9.59 -6.29
C ASP A 22 12.12 -10.84 -6.39
N LEU A 23 10.82 -10.68 -6.64
CA LEU A 23 9.91 -11.81 -6.89
C LEU A 23 10.23 -12.54 -8.19
N ILE A 24 10.62 -11.82 -9.27
CA ILE A 24 11.07 -12.44 -10.52
C ILE A 24 12.36 -13.24 -10.27
N ASP A 25 13.31 -12.67 -9.55
CA ASP A 25 14.59 -13.31 -9.28
C ASP A 25 14.45 -14.55 -8.40
N ALA A 26 13.50 -14.54 -7.48
CA ALA A 26 13.15 -15.69 -6.65
C ALA A 26 12.32 -16.75 -7.39
N GLY A 27 11.96 -16.52 -8.67
CA GLY A 27 11.15 -17.45 -9.46
C GLY A 27 9.69 -17.56 -9.03
N LYS A 28 9.18 -16.57 -8.26
CA LYS A 28 7.84 -16.59 -7.66
C LYS A 28 6.80 -15.85 -8.49
N LEU A 29 7.22 -15.08 -9.48
CA LEU A 29 6.35 -14.24 -10.28
C LEU A 29 6.08 -14.86 -11.67
N ARG A 30 4.81 -14.99 -12.02
CA ARG A 30 4.39 -15.40 -13.36
C ARG A 30 4.37 -14.23 -14.33
N VAL A 31 3.78 -13.10 -13.90
CA VAL A 31 3.65 -11.89 -14.71
C VAL A 31 3.48 -10.66 -13.82
N CYS A 32 4.08 -9.55 -14.26
CA CYS A 32 3.91 -8.23 -13.66
C CYS A 32 3.40 -7.27 -14.73
N SER A 33 2.22 -6.72 -14.55
CA SER A 33 1.60 -5.74 -15.43
C SER A 33 1.51 -4.39 -14.74
N GLY A 34 2.03 -3.33 -15.37
CA GLY A 34 2.02 -1.99 -14.82
C GLY A 34 2.15 -0.92 -15.90
N THR A 35 2.13 0.35 -15.50
CA THR A 35 2.26 1.50 -16.41
C THR A 35 3.71 1.96 -16.53
N ALA A 36 4.44 1.96 -15.42
CA ALA A 36 5.78 2.54 -15.34
C ALA A 36 6.73 1.67 -14.52
N LEU A 37 8.02 1.82 -14.81
CA LEU A 37 9.10 1.27 -14.01
C LEU A 37 9.68 2.39 -13.14
N SER A 38 9.72 2.20 -11.84
CA SER A 38 10.34 3.14 -10.88
C SER A 38 11.15 2.39 -9.83
N PRO A 39 12.13 1.58 -10.26
CA PRO A 39 13.02 0.90 -9.32
C PRO A 39 14.06 1.88 -8.76
N SER A 40 14.72 1.47 -7.67
CA SER A 40 15.91 2.15 -7.15
C SER A 40 17.05 2.18 -8.19
N PRO A 41 18.04 3.08 -8.06
CA PRO A 41 19.16 3.16 -9.00
C PRO A 41 19.89 1.82 -9.18
N ASP A 42 20.10 1.07 -8.12
CA ASP A 42 20.78 -0.22 -8.17
C ASP A 42 19.93 -1.29 -8.89
N CYS A 43 18.64 -1.32 -8.60
CA CYS A 43 17.70 -2.21 -9.28
C CYS A 43 17.53 -1.83 -10.75
N LEU A 44 17.54 -0.53 -11.09
CA LEU A 44 17.48 -0.06 -12.47
C LEU A 44 18.71 -0.51 -13.27
N LYS A 45 19.91 -0.42 -12.69
CA LYS A 45 21.13 -0.94 -13.32
C LYS A 45 21.01 -2.44 -13.56
N LYS A 46 20.59 -3.20 -12.54
CA LYS A 46 20.36 -4.65 -12.64
C LYS A 46 19.35 -4.99 -13.73
N PHE A 47 18.30 -4.18 -13.89
CA PHE A 47 17.32 -4.32 -14.96
C PHE A 47 17.96 -4.16 -16.32
N TYR A 48 18.74 -3.09 -16.55
CA TYR A 48 19.40 -2.86 -17.85
C TYR A 48 20.41 -3.96 -18.19
N ASP A 49 21.15 -4.42 -17.20
CA ASP A 49 22.14 -5.50 -17.40
C ASP A 49 21.46 -6.85 -17.75
N ASN A 50 20.16 -7.02 -17.44
CA ASN A 50 19.40 -8.27 -17.59
C ASN A 50 18.04 -8.10 -18.28
N VAL A 51 17.89 -7.16 -19.21
CA VAL A 51 16.61 -6.86 -19.87
C VAL A 51 15.97 -8.09 -20.50
N GLU A 52 16.76 -8.95 -21.15
CA GLU A 52 16.27 -10.17 -21.81
C GLU A 52 15.61 -11.16 -20.82
N LYS A 53 16.01 -11.14 -19.56
CA LYS A 53 15.37 -11.91 -18.49
C LYS A 53 14.05 -11.27 -18.09
N TYR A 54 14.08 -9.99 -17.72
CA TYR A 54 12.93 -9.30 -17.11
C TYR A 54 11.78 -9.05 -18.08
N LYS A 55 12.07 -8.79 -19.37
CA LYS A 55 11.02 -8.58 -20.39
C LYS A 55 10.07 -9.77 -20.56
N LYS A 56 10.44 -10.96 -20.09
CA LYS A 56 9.59 -12.16 -20.14
C LYS A 56 8.46 -12.11 -19.14
N TYR A 57 8.62 -11.31 -18.07
CA TYR A 57 7.70 -11.23 -16.94
C TYR A 57 6.95 -9.90 -16.88
N ILE A 58 7.53 -8.82 -17.44
CA ILE A 58 7.03 -7.45 -17.32
C ILE A 58 6.25 -7.07 -18.58
N ILE A 59 5.02 -6.58 -18.39
CA ILE A 59 4.17 -6.04 -19.44
C ILE A 59 3.82 -4.60 -19.08
N LEU A 60 4.27 -3.64 -19.87
CA LEU A 60 3.87 -2.24 -19.73
C LEU A 60 2.58 -1.99 -20.50
N ARG A 61 1.63 -1.34 -19.84
CA ARG A 61 0.31 -1.02 -20.37
C ARG A 61 0.00 0.46 -20.14
N PRO A 62 -0.87 1.07 -20.96
CA PRO A 62 -1.35 2.42 -20.66
C PRO A 62 -2.15 2.43 -19.35
N GLN A 63 -2.21 3.59 -18.71
CA GLN A 63 -2.82 3.75 -17.38
C GLN A 63 -4.29 3.32 -17.35
N GLU A 64 -5.05 3.55 -18.41
CA GLU A 64 -6.45 3.14 -18.53
C GLU A 64 -6.65 1.62 -18.39
N VAL A 65 -5.61 0.86 -18.70
CA VAL A 65 -5.61 -0.59 -18.49
C VAL A 65 -4.99 -0.96 -17.15
N ALA A 66 -3.86 -0.35 -16.79
CA ALA A 66 -3.15 -0.68 -15.56
C ALA A 66 -3.93 -0.27 -14.30
N ASN A 67 -4.73 0.80 -14.36
CA ASN A 67 -5.54 1.30 -13.24
C ASN A 67 -7.05 1.06 -13.47
N SER A 68 -7.43 0.10 -14.32
CA SER A 68 -8.84 -0.15 -14.61
C SER A 68 -9.58 -0.73 -13.42
N PRO A 69 -10.61 -0.04 -12.88
CA PRO A 69 -11.45 -0.57 -11.80
C PRO A 69 -12.15 -1.88 -12.17
N GLU A 70 -12.57 -2.02 -13.43
CA GLU A 70 -13.21 -3.24 -13.92
C GLU A 70 -12.25 -4.43 -13.87
N VAL A 71 -11.02 -4.23 -14.37
CA VAL A 71 -10.00 -5.29 -14.36
C VAL A 71 -9.65 -5.66 -12.93
N ALA A 72 -9.42 -4.67 -12.05
CA ALA A 72 -9.09 -4.92 -10.64
C ALA A 72 -10.15 -5.80 -9.95
N ARG A 73 -11.44 -5.48 -10.16
CA ARG A 73 -12.55 -6.32 -9.62
C ARG A 73 -12.59 -7.71 -10.23
N ARG A 74 -12.46 -7.81 -11.54
CA ARG A 74 -12.60 -9.07 -12.27
C ARG A 74 -11.52 -10.08 -11.92
N ILE A 75 -10.29 -9.62 -11.69
CA ILE A 75 -9.17 -10.51 -11.32
C ILE A 75 -9.00 -10.67 -9.82
N GLY A 76 -9.79 -9.97 -9.00
CA GLY A 76 -9.74 -10.09 -7.55
C GLY A 76 -8.44 -9.57 -6.93
N VAL A 77 -8.04 -8.34 -7.28
CA VAL A 77 -6.79 -7.73 -6.78
C VAL A 77 -6.80 -7.61 -5.27
N ILE A 78 -5.72 -8.04 -4.63
CA ILE A 78 -5.39 -7.65 -3.26
C ILE A 78 -4.62 -6.33 -3.37
N ALA A 79 -5.31 -5.22 -3.09
CA ALA A 79 -4.76 -3.87 -3.18
C ALA A 79 -3.83 -3.59 -2.00
N MET A 80 -2.57 -3.29 -2.28
CA MET A 80 -1.55 -3.00 -1.29
C MET A 80 -1.00 -1.59 -1.52
N ASN A 81 -1.36 -0.65 -0.65
CA ASN A 81 -0.97 0.75 -0.75
C ASN A 81 -0.27 1.22 0.53
N THR A 82 0.47 2.32 0.44
CA THR A 82 1.10 2.94 1.60
C THR A 82 0.33 4.18 2.06
N ALA A 83 0.40 4.46 3.36
CA ALA A 83 -0.20 5.63 3.99
C ALA A 83 0.88 6.49 4.66
N ILE A 84 0.70 7.81 4.65
CA ILE A 84 1.49 8.75 5.45
C ILE A 84 0.98 8.73 6.89
N GLU A 85 -0.35 8.79 7.06
CA GLU A 85 -1.02 8.66 8.34
C GLU A 85 -2.38 7.96 8.18
N VAL A 86 -2.84 7.33 9.24
CA VAL A 86 -4.18 6.73 9.34
C VAL A 86 -4.82 7.18 10.65
N ASP A 87 -6.14 7.38 10.65
CA ASP A 87 -6.82 7.67 11.90
C ASP A 87 -7.43 6.44 12.58
N ILE A 88 -7.93 6.65 13.78
CA ILE A 88 -8.49 5.57 14.61
C ILE A 88 -9.76 4.94 14.02
N TYR A 89 -10.36 5.53 13.01
CA TYR A 89 -11.53 4.98 12.32
C TYR A 89 -11.17 4.23 11.04
N GLY A 90 -9.94 4.43 10.55
CA GLY A 90 -9.43 3.80 9.34
C GLY A 90 -9.49 4.70 8.10
N ASN A 91 -9.69 6.03 8.26
CA ASN A 91 -9.42 6.96 7.18
C ASN A 91 -7.92 7.05 6.92
N VAL A 92 -7.55 7.24 5.66
CA VAL A 92 -6.15 7.24 5.21
C VAL A 92 -5.80 8.54 4.50
N ASN A 93 -4.67 9.12 4.91
CA ASN A 93 -3.96 10.16 4.20
C ASN A 93 -2.70 9.56 3.56
N SER A 94 -2.62 9.62 2.25
CA SER A 94 -1.49 9.12 1.45
C SER A 94 -0.77 10.21 0.67
N THR A 95 -1.20 11.48 0.77
CA THR A 95 -0.72 12.56 -0.09
C THR A 95 -0.15 13.77 0.65
N HIS A 96 -0.66 14.11 1.84
CA HIS A 96 -0.35 15.35 2.53
C HIS A 96 0.40 15.13 3.85
N ILE A 97 1.35 16.03 4.15
CA ILE A 97 1.98 16.15 5.47
C ILE A 97 1.33 17.34 6.19
N CYS A 98 0.85 17.09 7.42
CA CYS A 98 0.18 18.10 8.26
C CYS A 98 -0.98 18.82 7.51
N GLY A 99 -1.69 18.13 6.67
CA GLY A 99 -2.89 18.60 5.97
C GLY A 99 -2.66 19.59 4.84
N THR A 100 -1.52 20.26 4.76
CA THR A 100 -1.32 21.38 3.83
C THR A 100 -0.17 21.18 2.84
N LYS A 101 0.84 20.39 3.17
CA LYS A 101 1.99 20.15 2.30
C LYS A 101 1.80 18.89 1.48
N ILE A 102 1.57 19.03 0.18
CA ILE A 102 1.52 17.88 -0.73
C ILE A 102 2.90 17.24 -0.82
N MET A 103 2.97 15.95 -0.56
CA MET A 103 4.17 15.12 -0.70
C MET A 103 4.18 14.36 -2.02
N ASN A 104 3.03 13.80 -2.40
CA ASN A 104 2.82 13.06 -3.65
C ASN A 104 1.34 13.11 -4.04
N GLY A 105 1.02 12.71 -5.27
CA GLY A 105 -0.36 12.54 -5.72
C GLY A 105 -0.99 11.26 -5.20
N ILE A 106 -2.31 11.15 -5.34
CA ILE A 106 -3.06 9.95 -4.97
C ILE A 106 -2.76 8.76 -5.92
N ALA A 107 -2.38 9.06 -7.15
CA ALA A 107 -2.14 8.07 -8.23
C ALA A 107 -3.31 7.07 -8.35
N GLY A 108 -3.03 5.80 -8.65
CA GLY A 108 -4.05 4.75 -8.78
C GLY A 108 -4.53 4.15 -7.45
N SER A 109 -4.07 4.65 -6.29
CA SER A 109 -4.42 4.01 -5.02
C SER A 109 -5.93 3.97 -4.76
N GLY A 110 -6.68 4.99 -5.21
CA GLY A 110 -8.15 5.03 -5.11
C GLY A 110 -8.84 4.01 -6.02
N ASP A 111 -8.32 3.83 -7.23
CA ASP A 111 -8.84 2.85 -8.18
C ASP A 111 -8.70 1.42 -7.62
N TYR A 112 -7.55 1.13 -7.04
CA TYR A 112 -7.30 -0.17 -6.43
C TYR A 112 -8.03 -0.35 -5.10
N ALA A 113 -8.03 0.65 -4.21
CA ALA A 113 -8.65 0.55 -2.90
C ALA A 113 -10.16 0.28 -2.99
N ARG A 114 -10.86 0.97 -3.89
CA ARG A 114 -12.31 0.81 -4.08
C ARG A 114 -12.72 -0.42 -4.88
N ASN A 115 -11.80 -1.06 -5.56
CA ASN A 115 -12.10 -2.12 -6.51
C ASN A 115 -11.32 -3.42 -6.25
N GLY A 116 -10.44 -3.44 -5.27
CA GLY A 116 -9.76 -4.65 -4.82
C GLY A 116 -10.72 -5.62 -4.14
N TYR A 117 -10.37 -6.89 -4.15
CA TYR A 117 -11.02 -7.91 -3.35
C TYR A 117 -10.73 -7.73 -1.85
N LEU A 118 -9.52 -7.28 -1.55
CA LEU A 118 -9.05 -6.91 -0.22
C LEU A 118 -8.17 -5.67 -0.33
N THR A 119 -8.41 -4.67 0.52
CA THR A 119 -7.66 -3.43 0.54
C THR A 119 -6.82 -3.32 1.80
N VAL A 120 -5.49 -3.28 1.61
CA VAL A 120 -4.50 -3.21 2.68
C VAL A 120 -3.71 -1.91 2.57
N PHE A 121 -3.66 -1.15 3.65
CA PHE A 121 -2.76 0.01 3.77
C PHE A 121 -1.63 -0.27 4.74
N PHE A 122 -0.41 0.05 4.32
CA PHE A 122 0.80 -0.09 5.11
C PHE A 122 1.27 1.29 5.58
N THR A 123 1.63 1.39 6.85
CA THR A 123 2.27 2.57 7.42
C THR A 123 3.28 2.14 8.48
N THR A 124 4.20 3.03 8.85
CA THR A 124 4.98 2.85 10.07
C THR A 124 4.17 3.37 11.25
N SER A 125 4.26 2.80 12.43
CA SER A 125 3.57 3.35 13.60
C SER A 125 4.11 4.73 14.00
N LEU A 126 5.39 4.99 13.69
CA LEU A 126 6.08 6.25 13.95
C LEU A 126 6.85 6.74 12.72
N ALA A 127 6.84 8.04 12.51
CA ALA A 127 7.62 8.75 11.51
C ALA A 127 8.72 9.62 12.14
N LYS A 128 9.60 10.18 11.33
CA LYS A 128 10.71 11.09 11.72
C LYS A 128 11.56 10.56 12.89
N GLY A 129 12.03 9.33 12.77
CA GLY A 129 12.86 8.71 13.81
C GLY A 129 12.14 8.49 15.15
N GLY A 130 10.84 8.35 15.12
CA GLY A 130 10.03 8.11 16.32
C GLY A 130 9.35 9.34 16.93
N ALA A 131 9.51 10.51 16.31
CA ALA A 131 9.01 11.77 16.87
C ALA A 131 7.53 12.04 16.57
N ILE A 132 6.93 11.38 15.58
CA ILE A 132 5.56 11.64 15.15
C ILE A 132 4.83 10.30 15.01
N SER A 133 3.62 10.20 15.58
CA SER A 133 2.75 9.04 15.34
C SER A 133 2.14 9.12 13.94
N SER A 134 2.18 8.02 13.20
CA SER A 134 1.45 7.88 11.93
C SER A 134 0.03 7.38 12.12
N VAL A 135 -0.32 6.93 13.33
CA VAL A 135 -1.70 6.67 13.73
C VAL A 135 -2.16 7.85 14.56
N VAL A 136 -3.22 8.52 14.11
CA VAL A 136 -3.70 9.79 14.68
C VAL A 136 -5.17 9.70 15.08
N PRO A 137 -5.68 10.58 15.97
CA PRO A 137 -7.11 10.62 16.27
C PRO A 137 -7.97 10.94 15.04
N PHE A 138 -7.53 11.89 14.20
CA PHE A 138 -8.17 12.29 12.96
C PHE A 138 -7.10 12.62 11.93
N CYS A 139 -7.26 12.09 10.70
CA CYS A 139 -6.38 12.45 9.60
C CYS A 139 -6.49 13.96 9.30
N SER A 140 -5.34 14.58 9.10
CA SER A 140 -5.25 16.00 8.71
C SER A 140 -5.74 16.24 7.27
N HIS A 141 -5.76 15.21 6.46
CA HIS A 141 -6.28 15.15 5.10
C HIS A 141 -6.75 13.72 4.83
N VAL A 142 -7.86 13.53 4.12
CA VAL A 142 -8.41 12.20 3.83
C VAL A 142 -8.42 11.96 2.33
N ASP A 143 -7.60 11.01 1.89
CA ASP A 143 -7.59 10.53 0.50
C ASP A 143 -8.49 9.30 0.33
N HIS A 144 -8.50 8.40 1.33
CA HIS A 144 -9.34 7.21 1.34
C HIS A 144 -10.16 7.18 2.63
N THR A 145 -11.47 7.04 2.48
CA THR A 145 -12.37 6.97 3.62
C THR A 145 -12.33 5.58 4.26
N GLU A 146 -12.75 5.48 5.49
CA GLU A 146 -12.88 4.23 6.25
C GLU A 146 -13.64 3.12 5.51
N HIS A 147 -14.50 3.50 4.56
CA HIS A 147 -15.32 2.57 3.78
C HIS A 147 -14.53 1.81 2.71
N ASP A 148 -13.38 2.33 2.33
CA ASP A 148 -12.52 1.76 1.29
C ASP A 148 -11.32 1.00 1.88
N VAL A 149 -11.26 0.85 3.22
CA VAL A 149 -10.12 0.28 3.93
C VAL A 149 -10.53 -0.96 4.72
N ASP A 150 -9.95 -2.11 4.34
CA ASP A 150 -10.20 -3.38 5.00
C ASP A 150 -9.18 -3.69 6.10
N VAL A 151 -7.91 -3.46 5.81
CA VAL A 151 -6.81 -3.85 6.70
C VAL A 151 -5.76 -2.74 6.79
N ILE A 152 -5.27 -2.47 7.99
CA ILE A 152 -4.11 -1.60 8.23
C ILE A 152 -2.98 -2.43 8.83
N VAL A 153 -1.77 -2.23 8.31
CA VAL A 153 -0.56 -2.94 8.75
C VAL A 153 0.52 -1.94 9.15
N SER A 154 1.13 -2.17 10.30
CA SER A 154 2.37 -1.50 10.71
C SER A 154 3.41 -2.53 11.16
N GLU A 155 4.59 -2.09 11.52
CA GLU A 155 5.61 -2.96 12.13
C GLU A 155 5.17 -3.52 13.49
N ARG A 156 4.09 -3.01 14.07
CA ARG A 156 3.54 -3.50 15.33
C ARG A 156 2.56 -4.64 15.16
N GLY A 157 1.85 -4.68 14.05
CA GLY A 157 0.89 -5.74 13.77
C GLY A 157 -0.11 -5.40 12.67
N VAL A 158 -1.22 -6.11 12.69
CA VAL A 158 -2.27 -6.07 11.67
C VAL A 158 -3.61 -5.79 12.33
N ALA A 159 -4.32 -4.79 11.82
CA ALA A 159 -5.70 -4.47 12.18
C ALA A 159 -6.63 -4.86 11.01
N ASP A 160 -7.39 -5.93 11.15
CA ASP A 160 -8.48 -6.28 10.24
C ASP A 160 -9.75 -5.53 10.69
N LEU A 161 -10.24 -4.63 9.84
CA LEU A 161 -11.33 -3.69 10.13
C LEU A 161 -12.68 -4.14 9.56
N ARG A 162 -12.70 -5.27 8.85
CA ARG A 162 -13.91 -5.75 8.18
C ARG A 162 -14.97 -6.17 9.18
N GLY A 163 -16.20 -5.73 8.96
CA GLY A 163 -17.34 -6.05 9.81
C GLY A 163 -17.37 -5.34 11.17
N LEU A 164 -16.42 -4.45 11.44
CA LEU A 164 -16.33 -3.71 12.69
C LEU A 164 -17.07 -2.37 12.62
N SER A 165 -17.74 -2.02 13.70
CA SER A 165 -18.28 -0.68 13.92
C SER A 165 -17.14 0.34 14.11
N PRO A 166 -17.38 1.66 13.96
CA PRO A 166 -16.34 2.68 14.17
C PRO A 166 -15.66 2.58 15.55
N LYS A 167 -16.42 2.28 16.60
CA LYS A 167 -15.86 2.10 17.95
C LYS A 167 -14.93 0.88 18.02
N GLU A 168 -15.31 -0.23 17.43
CA GLU A 168 -14.51 -1.44 17.40
C GLU A 168 -13.26 -1.25 16.54
N ARG A 169 -13.36 -0.56 15.39
CA ARG A 169 -12.21 -0.17 14.55
C ARG A 169 -11.18 0.60 15.37
N ALA A 170 -11.63 1.64 16.10
CA ALA A 170 -10.74 2.43 16.94
C ALA A 170 -9.96 1.58 17.94
N LEU A 171 -10.64 0.67 18.63
CA LEU A 171 -9.99 -0.22 19.60
C LEU A 171 -8.95 -1.13 18.95
N VAL A 172 -9.28 -1.72 17.79
CA VAL A 172 -8.37 -2.63 17.08
C VAL A 172 -7.17 -1.89 16.50
N ILE A 173 -7.37 -0.72 15.90
CA ILE A 173 -6.27 0.10 15.35
C ILE A 173 -5.32 0.53 16.45
N ILE A 174 -5.86 1.02 17.59
CA ILE A 174 -5.06 1.44 18.73
C ILE A 174 -4.26 0.27 19.31
N ASP A 175 -4.89 -0.89 19.51
CA ASP A 175 -4.23 -2.05 20.10
C ASP A 175 -3.17 -2.68 19.17
N LYS A 176 -3.44 -2.78 17.87
CA LYS A 176 -2.62 -3.58 16.94
C LYS A 176 -1.58 -2.78 16.17
N VAL A 177 -1.88 -1.54 15.79
CA VAL A 177 -1.05 -0.77 14.84
C VAL A 177 -0.47 0.51 15.40
N ALA A 178 -1.10 1.12 16.42
CA ALA A 178 -0.64 2.38 16.99
C ALA A 178 0.56 2.21 17.92
N ASN A 179 1.37 3.28 18.05
CA ASN A 179 2.40 3.37 19.07
C ASN A 179 1.86 4.05 20.33
N CYS A 180 2.52 3.81 21.47
CA CYS A 180 2.17 4.42 22.74
C CYS A 180 2.14 5.95 22.75
N LEU A 181 2.79 6.63 21.82
CA LEU A 181 2.70 8.09 21.66
C LEU A 181 1.27 8.59 21.43
N LEU A 182 0.39 7.77 20.86
CA LEU A 182 -1.02 8.12 20.73
C LEU A 182 -1.72 8.23 22.08
N TYR A 183 -1.29 7.44 23.08
CA TYR A 183 -1.86 7.43 24.41
C TYR A 183 -1.33 8.53 25.33
N THR A 184 -0.18 9.11 24.98
CA THR A 184 0.50 10.13 25.81
C THR A 184 0.30 11.55 25.30
N SER A 185 -0.41 11.73 24.17
CA SER A 185 -0.77 13.06 23.69
C SER A 185 -1.77 13.67 24.67
N PRO A 186 -1.48 14.84 25.27
CA PRO A 186 -2.43 15.48 26.15
C PRO A 186 -3.69 15.82 25.38
N SER A 187 -4.82 15.37 25.88
CA SER A 187 -6.17 15.71 25.42
C SER A 187 -6.46 17.21 25.51
#